data_78cdda10b6b0c86b385d50f65bec5ba6
#
_entry.id   78cdda10b6b0c86b385d50f65bec5ba6
#
_cell.length_a   1.000
_cell.length_b   1.000
_cell.length_c   1.000
_cell.angle_alpha   90.00
_cell.angle_beta   90.00
_cell.angle_gamma   90.00
#
_symmetry.space_group_name_H-M   'P 1'
#
loop_
_entity.id
_entity.type
_entity.pdbx_description
1 polymer ?
#
loop_
_entity_poly.entity_id
_entity_poly.type
_entity_poly.pdbx_seq_one_letter_code
_entity_poly.pdbx_strand_id
1 'polypeptide(L)'
;MADQKTKQTALGDVAARQLAIATRTVPQLSRITPRWLPQLLNWVPVESGVYRLNKVKDAENVEVDCSSRDERELPSTFVDYVENPREYNLSAVNTVLDVHTRVSDLYSKPYNQISEQLRLTIEIIKERQESELINNEEYGLLHSVVPSQKLKTRLGPPTPDDLDELITKVWKEPGFFLLHPLAIAAFGRECTRRGVPPPTVSLFGSQFITWRGIPLIPSDKLPIVNNKSKIILLRTGESRQGVVGLFQPGLPGEQSPGLSVRFMGINNKAIASYLVSLYCSLAVLVDDAIAVLEDVELGNYHEYKY
;
A
#
# COMPACT_ATOMS: atom_id res chain seq x y z
N MET A 1 -1.67 -27.26 -30.96
CA MET A 1 -2.78 -26.31 -31.16
C MET A 1 -3.20 -25.82 -29.79
N ALA A 2 -2.79 -24.59 -29.43
CA ALA A 2 -3.14 -24.01 -28.14
C ALA A 2 -4.60 -23.56 -28.18
N ASP A 3 -5.40 -24.06 -27.28
CA ASP A 3 -6.80 -23.69 -27.06
C ASP A 3 -6.84 -22.17 -26.76
N GLN A 4 -7.19 -21.37 -27.76
CA GLN A 4 -7.55 -19.97 -27.56
C GLN A 4 -8.87 -19.96 -26.79
N LYS A 5 -8.80 -19.89 -25.45
CA LYS A 5 -9.96 -19.56 -24.62
C LYS A 5 -10.54 -18.26 -25.16
N THR A 6 -11.67 -18.34 -25.82
CA THR A 6 -12.43 -17.17 -26.30
C THR A 6 -12.70 -16.26 -25.10
N LYS A 7 -12.12 -15.06 -25.13
CA LYS A 7 -12.29 -14.05 -24.06
C LYS A 7 -13.78 -13.71 -23.96
N GLN A 8 -14.38 -13.94 -22.81
CA GLN A 8 -15.77 -13.60 -22.56
C GLN A 8 -15.93 -12.08 -22.48
N THR A 9 -16.80 -11.51 -23.32
CA THR A 9 -17.05 -10.05 -23.42
C THR A 9 -18.48 -9.64 -23.08
N ALA A 10 -19.33 -10.62 -22.71
CA ALA A 10 -20.71 -10.40 -22.25
C ALA A 10 -21.07 -11.42 -21.16
N LEU A 11 -22.01 -11.05 -20.29
CA LEU A 11 -22.58 -11.98 -19.34
C LEU A 11 -23.40 -13.06 -20.07
N GLY A 12 -23.41 -14.28 -19.55
CA GLY A 12 -24.33 -15.32 -19.98
C GLY A 12 -25.80 -14.91 -19.68
N ASP A 13 -26.75 -15.43 -20.43
CA ASP A 13 -28.17 -15.04 -20.32
C ASP A 13 -28.76 -15.16 -18.93
N VAL A 14 -28.38 -16.19 -18.17
CA VAL A 14 -28.84 -16.39 -16.79
C VAL A 14 -28.27 -15.29 -15.87
N ALA A 15 -26.98 -14.98 -15.95
CA ALA A 15 -26.34 -13.95 -15.15
C ALA A 15 -26.86 -12.54 -15.49
N ALA A 16 -27.09 -12.27 -16.79
CA ALA A 16 -27.69 -11.02 -17.25
C ALA A 16 -29.11 -10.82 -16.72
N ARG A 17 -29.96 -11.86 -16.72
CA ARG A 17 -31.30 -11.82 -16.12
C ARG A 17 -31.27 -11.59 -14.63
N GLN A 18 -30.39 -12.28 -13.91
CA GLN A 18 -30.25 -12.09 -12.47
C GLN A 18 -29.81 -10.67 -12.13
N LEU A 19 -28.87 -10.11 -12.87
CA LEU A 19 -28.44 -8.73 -12.69
C LEU A 19 -29.57 -7.73 -12.95
N ALA A 20 -30.38 -7.95 -14.01
CA ALA A 20 -31.51 -7.08 -14.35
C ALA A 20 -32.65 -7.12 -13.33
N ILE A 21 -32.82 -8.24 -12.62
CA ILE A 21 -33.88 -8.45 -11.62
C ILE A 21 -33.39 -8.06 -10.21
N ALA A 22 -32.08 -8.03 -9.97
CA ALA A 22 -31.53 -7.73 -8.66
C ALA A 22 -31.92 -6.32 -8.19
N THR A 23 -32.45 -6.20 -7.01
CA THR A 23 -32.79 -4.91 -6.37
C THR A 23 -31.56 -4.20 -5.79
N ARG A 24 -30.47 -4.94 -5.57
CA ARG A 24 -29.21 -4.44 -5.02
C ARG A 24 -28.05 -5.33 -5.46
N THR A 25 -27.04 -4.72 -6.07
CA THR A 25 -25.79 -5.41 -6.41
C THR A 25 -24.76 -5.20 -5.31
N VAL A 26 -24.29 -6.28 -4.71
CA VAL A 26 -23.16 -6.26 -3.79
C VAL A 26 -21.91 -6.62 -4.58
N PRO A 27 -20.78 -5.93 -4.38
CA PRO A 27 -19.50 -6.35 -4.95
C PRO A 27 -19.18 -7.77 -4.46
N GLN A 28 -19.20 -8.75 -5.38
CA GLN A 28 -18.99 -10.16 -5.03
C GLN A 28 -17.62 -10.66 -5.46
N LEU A 29 -16.60 -9.81 -5.38
CA LEU A 29 -15.23 -10.27 -5.51
C LEU A 29 -14.79 -10.82 -4.16
N SER A 30 -14.56 -12.12 -4.09
CA SER A 30 -14.05 -12.81 -2.89
C SER A 30 -12.69 -12.30 -2.41
N ARG A 31 -12.02 -11.48 -3.22
CA ARG A 31 -10.69 -10.91 -2.97
C ARG A 31 -10.69 -9.41 -2.70
N ILE A 32 -11.86 -8.78 -2.54
CA ILE A 32 -11.89 -7.36 -2.12
C ILE A 32 -11.50 -7.29 -0.65
N THR A 33 -10.44 -6.53 -0.37
CA THR A 33 -9.94 -6.29 0.97
C THR A 33 -10.19 -4.84 1.39
N PRO A 34 -10.06 -4.48 2.67
CA PRO A 34 -10.18 -3.10 3.13
C PRO A 34 -9.13 -2.14 2.52
N ARG A 35 -8.00 -2.66 2.02
CA ARG A 35 -6.90 -1.86 1.42
C ARG A 35 -6.46 -0.71 2.32
N TRP A 36 -6.04 -1.05 3.53
CA TRP A 36 -5.69 -0.07 4.55
C TRP A 36 -4.46 0.77 4.20
N LEU A 37 -3.46 0.18 3.54
CA LEU A 37 -2.24 0.89 3.20
C LEU A 37 -2.50 2.13 2.33
N PRO A 38 -3.24 2.06 1.20
CA PRO A 38 -3.57 3.24 0.42
C PRO A 38 -4.38 4.30 1.18
N GLN A 39 -5.16 3.92 2.20
CA GLN A 39 -5.94 4.85 3.01
C GLN A 39 -5.10 5.57 4.08
N LEU A 40 -4.03 4.93 4.55
CA LEU A 40 -3.15 5.44 5.61
C LEU A 40 -1.96 6.23 5.08
N LEU A 41 -1.65 6.10 3.78
CA LEU A 41 -0.61 6.89 3.13
C LEU A 41 -1.07 8.31 2.86
N ASN A 42 -0.16 9.26 3.08
CA ASN A 42 -0.32 10.62 2.57
C ASN A 42 0.06 10.63 1.09
N TRP A 43 -0.86 11.06 0.24
CA TRP A 43 -0.65 11.09 -1.21
C TRP A 43 -0.19 12.46 -1.68
N VAL A 44 0.89 12.48 -2.48
CA VAL A 44 1.50 13.67 -3.06
C VAL A 44 1.28 13.65 -4.58
N PRO A 45 0.73 14.72 -5.17
CA PRO A 45 0.58 14.82 -6.62
C PRO A 45 1.93 15.06 -7.29
N VAL A 46 2.17 14.37 -8.42
CA VAL A 46 3.40 14.48 -9.21
C VAL A 46 3.04 14.78 -10.66
N GLU A 47 3.15 16.03 -11.08
CA GLU A 47 2.71 16.47 -12.42
C GLU A 47 3.66 16.03 -13.55
N SER A 48 4.95 15.87 -13.24
CA SER A 48 5.99 15.51 -14.24
C SER A 48 6.28 14.03 -14.33
N GLY A 49 5.57 13.18 -13.60
CA GLY A 49 5.81 11.73 -13.55
C GLY A 49 7.05 11.31 -12.74
N VAL A 50 7.84 12.27 -12.23
CA VAL A 50 9.05 12.03 -11.43
C VAL A 50 9.03 12.91 -10.19
N TYR A 51 9.12 12.30 -9.02
CA TYR A 51 9.29 13.00 -7.75
C TYR A 51 10.78 13.03 -7.40
N ARG A 52 11.33 14.23 -7.18
CA ARG A 52 12.74 14.45 -6.84
C ARG A 52 12.89 14.85 -5.41
N LEU A 53 13.73 14.10 -4.69
CA LEU A 53 14.05 14.37 -3.29
C LEU A 53 15.46 14.94 -3.19
N ASN A 54 15.57 16.24 -2.90
CA ASN A 54 16.84 16.88 -2.61
C ASN A 54 17.27 16.57 -1.18
N LYS A 55 18.49 16.10 -0.99
CA LYS A 55 19.09 15.90 0.33
C LYS A 55 20.15 16.95 0.59
N VAL A 56 20.21 17.44 1.82
CA VAL A 56 21.27 18.32 2.27
C VAL A 56 22.56 17.51 2.39
N LYS A 57 23.66 18.06 1.88
CA LYS A 57 24.99 17.48 1.97
C LYS A 57 25.59 17.87 3.31
N ASP A 58 26.21 16.90 3.99
CA ASP A 58 26.98 17.12 5.22
C ASP A 58 26.28 17.97 6.30
N ALA A 59 24.95 17.75 6.49
CA ALA A 59 24.16 18.47 7.49
C ALA A 59 24.73 18.36 8.93
N GLU A 60 25.52 17.33 9.20
CA GLU A 60 26.18 17.09 10.48
C GLU A 60 27.37 18.03 10.72
N ASN A 61 27.92 18.65 9.68
CA ASN A 61 29.09 19.53 9.74
C ASN A 61 28.72 21.02 9.90
N VAL A 62 27.46 21.34 10.20
CA VAL A 62 27.03 22.72 10.46
C VAL A 62 27.58 23.15 11.82
N GLU A 63 28.55 24.06 11.83
CA GLU A 63 29.09 24.65 13.06
C GLU A 63 28.08 25.65 13.64
N VAL A 64 27.73 25.47 14.90
CA VAL A 64 26.81 26.34 15.64
C VAL A 64 27.47 26.82 16.90
N ASP A 65 27.56 28.13 17.14
CA ASP A 65 28.03 28.70 18.42
C ASP A 65 26.85 28.81 19.40
N CYS A 66 27.01 28.23 20.56
CA CYS A 66 26.03 28.26 21.65
C CYS A 66 26.39 29.24 22.79
N SER A 67 27.46 30.03 22.65
CA SER A 67 27.93 30.96 23.68
C SER A 67 27.41 32.37 23.45
N SER A 68 26.71 32.95 24.45
CA SER A 68 26.20 34.33 24.41
C SER A 68 27.03 35.32 25.28
N ARG A 69 28.18 34.88 25.82
CA ARG A 69 28.87 35.68 26.83
C ARG A 69 30.08 36.49 26.34
N ASP A 70 30.60 36.20 25.17
CA ASP A 70 31.76 36.89 24.59
C ASP A 70 31.44 37.34 23.18
N GLU A 71 31.95 38.53 22.78
CA GLU A 71 31.94 39.01 21.42
C GLU A 71 32.94 38.18 20.57
N ARG A 72 32.52 37.00 20.15
CA ARG A 72 33.30 36.12 19.27
C ARG A 72 32.81 36.26 17.81
N GLU A 73 33.74 36.04 16.89
CA GLU A 73 33.33 35.82 15.49
C GLU A 73 32.48 34.55 15.42
N LEU A 74 31.25 34.69 14.88
CA LEU A 74 30.34 33.56 14.67
C LEU A 74 30.88 32.67 13.58
N PRO A 75 30.73 31.34 13.70
CA PRO A 75 31.13 30.41 12.65
C PRO A 75 30.39 30.69 11.36
N SER A 76 31.12 30.73 10.25
CA SER A 76 30.53 30.84 8.92
C SER A 76 30.27 29.46 8.37
N THR A 77 29.02 29.14 8.13
CA THR A 77 28.63 27.84 7.60
C THR A 77 27.82 28.01 6.30
N PHE A 78 27.94 27.05 5.40
CA PHE A 78 27.17 26.93 4.17
C PHE A 78 26.63 25.51 4.04
N VAL A 79 25.34 25.40 3.79
CA VAL A 79 24.65 24.13 3.65
C VAL A 79 24.34 23.90 2.19
N ASP A 80 24.96 22.92 1.58
CA ASP A 80 24.79 22.55 0.17
C ASP A 80 23.86 21.34 0.00
N TYR A 81 23.37 21.14 -1.21
CA TYR A 81 22.57 19.99 -1.56
C TYR A 81 23.41 18.95 -2.32
N VAL A 82 22.99 17.68 -2.21
CA VAL A 82 23.60 16.59 -3.00
C VAL A 82 23.34 16.83 -4.48
N GLU A 83 24.38 16.74 -5.32
CA GLU A 83 24.30 17.02 -6.76
C GLU A 83 23.33 16.06 -7.51
N ASN A 84 23.17 14.84 -7.01
CA ASN A 84 22.29 13.83 -7.60
C ASN A 84 21.11 13.55 -6.65
N PRO A 85 19.97 14.24 -6.80
CA PRO A 85 18.76 13.99 -6.02
C PRO A 85 18.24 12.58 -6.27
N ARG A 86 17.66 11.96 -5.25
CA ARG A 86 16.98 10.68 -5.40
C ARG A 86 15.68 10.88 -6.18
N GLU A 87 15.51 10.12 -7.25
CA GLU A 87 14.33 10.21 -8.11
C GLU A 87 13.41 8.99 -7.90
N TYR A 88 12.09 9.26 -7.87
CA TYR A 88 11.05 8.25 -7.81
C TYR A 88 10.12 8.42 -9.00
N ASN A 89 10.09 7.42 -9.87
CA ASN A 89 9.23 7.42 -11.05
C ASN A 89 7.83 6.91 -10.69
N LEU A 90 6.81 7.48 -11.34
CA LEU A 90 5.46 6.92 -11.30
C LEU A 90 5.40 5.64 -12.15
N SER A 91 4.75 4.64 -11.60
CA SER A 91 4.43 3.40 -12.30
C SER A 91 2.95 3.37 -12.69
N ALA A 92 2.58 2.51 -13.64
CA ALA A 92 1.22 2.39 -14.13
C ALA A 92 0.70 0.96 -14.03
N VAL A 93 -0.45 0.79 -13.38
CA VAL A 93 -1.23 -0.46 -13.39
C VAL A 93 -2.33 -0.31 -14.43
N ASN A 94 -2.22 -0.99 -15.55
CA ASN A 94 -3.12 -0.83 -16.69
C ASN A 94 -3.87 -2.11 -17.01
N THR A 95 -5.11 -1.98 -17.48
CA THR A 95 -5.85 -3.07 -18.09
C THR A 95 -6.83 -2.55 -19.16
N VAL A 96 -7.16 -3.40 -20.11
CA VAL A 96 -8.21 -3.13 -21.10
C VAL A 96 -9.44 -3.97 -20.76
N LEU A 97 -10.55 -3.29 -20.53
CA LEU A 97 -11.85 -3.90 -20.37
C LEU A 97 -12.59 -3.90 -21.72
N ASP A 98 -12.99 -5.08 -22.17
CA ASP A 98 -13.80 -5.25 -23.37
C ASP A 98 -15.21 -5.71 -23.00
N VAL A 99 -16.23 -4.95 -23.41
CA VAL A 99 -17.63 -5.25 -23.12
C VAL A 99 -18.46 -5.22 -24.40
N HIS A 100 -19.36 -6.18 -24.56
CA HIS A 100 -20.29 -6.23 -25.72
C HIS A 100 -21.30 -5.09 -25.63
N THR A 101 -21.53 -4.39 -26.76
CA THR A 101 -22.44 -3.23 -26.84
C THR A 101 -23.86 -3.63 -27.31
N ARG A 102 -24.36 -4.80 -26.93
CA ARG A 102 -25.74 -5.17 -27.23
C ARG A 102 -26.73 -4.22 -26.58
N VAL A 103 -27.79 -3.85 -27.24
CA VAL A 103 -28.83 -2.93 -26.75
C VAL A 103 -29.41 -3.41 -25.41
N SER A 104 -29.64 -4.71 -25.26
CA SER A 104 -30.12 -5.33 -24.02
C SER A 104 -29.16 -5.15 -22.84
N ASP A 105 -27.85 -5.08 -23.12
CA ASP A 105 -26.82 -4.96 -22.10
C ASP A 105 -26.61 -3.50 -21.70
N LEU A 106 -26.80 -2.56 -22.64
CA LEU A 106 -26.67 -1.12 -22.42
C LEU A 106 -27.85 -0.51 -21.66
N TYR A 107 -29.06 -1.01 -21.94
CA TYR A 107 -30.32 -0.43 -21.44
C TYR A 107 -31.04 -1.27 -20.40
N SER A 108 -30.40 -2.31 -19.86
CA SER A 108 -30.95 -3.07 -18.73
C SER A 108 -30.96 -2.21 -17.48
N LYS A 109 -32.03 -1.42 -17.32
CA LYS A 109 -32.23 -0.66 -16.07
C LYS A 109 -32.75 -1.61 -14.97
N PRO A 110 -32.29 -1.43 -13.72
CA PRO A 110 -31.43 -0.36 -13.19
C PRO A 110 -29.93 -0.62 -13.32
N TYR A 111 -29.49 -1.75 -13.85
CA TYR A 111 -28.07 -2.16 -13.86
C TYR A 111 -27.52 -2.17 -15.29
N ASN A 112 -26.62 -1.21 -15.56
CA ASN A 112 -25.87 -1.15 -16.80
C ASN A 112 -24.65 -2.08 -16.70
N GLN A 113 -24.56 -3.07 -17.58
CA GLN A 113 -23.47 -4.04 -17.59
C GLN A 113 -22.09 -3.38 -17.72
N ILE A 114 -21.97 -2.32 -18.54
CA ILE A 114 -20.68 -1.61 -18.71
C ILE A 114 -20.25 -0.99 -17.39
N SER A 115 -21.17 -0.29 -16.72
CA SER A 115 -20.87 0.35 -15.43
C SER A 115 -20.46 -0.66 -14.36
N GLU A 116 -21.14 -1.82 -14.30
CA GLU A 116 -20.78 -2.90 -13.36
C GLU A 116 -19.41 -3.51 -13.68
N GLN A 117 -19.11 -3.79 -14.94
CA GLN A 117 -17.82 -4.33 -15.34
C GLN A 117 -16.68 -3.33 -15.10
N LEU A 118 -16.91 -2.04 -15.35
CA LEU A 118 -15.94 -0.98 -15.01
C LEU A 118 -15.70 -0.91 -13.50
N ARG A 119 -16.78 -0.92 -12.69
CA ARG A 119 -16.67 -0.90 -11.23
C ARG A 119 -15.85 -2.09 -10.71
N LEU A 120 -16.13 -3.30 -11.17
CA LEU A 120 -15.39 -4.50 -10.77
C LEU A 120 -13.92 -4.44 -11.22
N THR A 121 -13.67 -3.94 -12.44
CA THR A 121 -12.29 -3.76 -12.95
C THR A 121 -11.51 -2.75 -12.12
N ILE A 122 -12.12 -1.64 -11.71
CA ILE A 122 -11.52 -0.64 -10.84
C ILE A 122 -11.17 -1.26 -9.47
N GLU A 123 -12.07 -2.07 -8.90
CA GLU A 123 -11.78 -2.75 -7.63
C GLU A 123 -10.57 -3.70 -7.74
N ILE A 124 -10.45 -4.44 -8.84
CA ILE A 124 -9.30 -5.32 -9.09
C ILE A 124 -8.00 -4.50 -9.23
N ILE A 125 -8.04 -3.37 -9.92
CA ILE A 125 -6.88 -2.48 -10.06
C ILE A 125 -6.45 -1.91 -8.71
N LYS A 126 -7.39 -1.52 -7.85
CA LYS A 126 -7.08 -1.04 -6.50
C LYS A 126 -6.50 -2.12 -5.60
N GLU A 127 -6.96 -3.38 -5.73
CA GLU A 127 -6.32 -4.51 -5.05
C GLU A 127 -4.88 -4.71 -5.52
N ARG A 128 -4.65 -4.61 -6.83
CA ARG A 128 -3.30 -4.68 -7.40
C ARG A 128 -2.43 -3.52 -6.95
N GLN A 129 -3.00 -2.31 -6.83
CA GLN A 129 -2.29 -1.14 -6.29
C GLN A 129 -1.66 -1.43 -4.92
N GLU A 130 -2.44 -1.92 -3.95
CA GLU A 130 -1.90 -2.24 -2.62
C GLU A 130 -0.80 -3.31 -2.69
N SER A 131 -0.98 -4.31 -3.55
CA SER A 131 0.03 -5.35 -3.77
C SER A 131 1.33 -4.77 -4.33
N GLU A 132 1.25 -3.86 -5.32
CA GLU A 132 2.42 -3.21 -5.91
C GLU A 132 3.11 -2.28 -4.90
N LEU A 133 2.36 -1.50 -4.13
CA LEU A 133 2.93 -0.63 -3.09
C LEU A 133 3.74 -1.42 -2.04
N ILE A 134 3.39 -2.68 -1.79
CA ILE A 134 4.12 -3.54 -0.83
C ILE A 134 5.27 -4.28 -1.50
N ASN A 135 5.04 -4.91 -2.67
CA ASN A 135 5.90 -5.97 -3.21
C ASN A 135 6.67 -5.57 -4.47
N ASN A 136 6.40 -4.43 -5.09
CA ASN A 136 7.08 -4.03 -6.33
C ASN A 136 8.59 -3.95 -6.12
N GLU A 137 9.38 -4.45 -7.09
CA GLU A 137 10.84 -4.53 -7.01
C GLU A 137 11.52 -3.16 -7.08
N GLU A 138 10.89 -2.16 -7.71
CA GLU A 138 11.48 -0.83 -7.90
C GLU A 138 11.12 0.13 -6.77
N TYR A 139 9.84 0.17 -6.35
CA TYR A 139 9.34 1.15 -5.40
C TYR A 139 8.56 0.56 -4.20
N GLY A 140 8.35 -0.75 -4.16
CA GLY A 140 7.59 -1.41 -3.09
C GLY A 140 8.25 -1.28 -1.72
N LEU A 141 7.43 -1.22 -0.67
CA LEU A 141 7.90 -1.06 0.72
C LEU A 141 8.97 -2.08 1.09
N LEU A 142 8.79 -3.36 0.73
CA LEU A 142 9.72 -4.43 1.08
C LEU A 142 11.09 -4.30 0.40
N HIS A 143 11.15 -3.67 -0.77
CA HIS A 143 12.38 -3.49 -1.55
C HIS A 143 13.06 -2.14 -1.28
N SER A 144 12.32 -1.14 -0.80
CA SER A 144 12.83 0.19 -0.49
C SER A 144 13.58 0.27 0.85
N VAL A 145 13.55 -0.79 1.66
CA VAL A 145 14.18 -0.80 3.00
C VAL A 145 15.67 -1.06 2.90
N VAL A 146 16.47 -0.15 3.45
CA VAL A 146 17.93 -0.31 3.54
C VAL A 146 18.31 -1.43 4.52
N PRO A 147 19.46 -2.11 4.32
CA PRO A 147 19.87 -3.23 5.19
C PRO A 147 19.94 -2.91 6.67
N SER A 148 20.33 -1.68 7.05
CA SER A 148 20.41 -1.22 8.43
C SER A 148 19.07 -1.13 9.16
N GLN A 149 17.97 -1.09 8.40
CA GLN A 149 16.58 -1.03 8.90
C GLN A 149 15.87 -2.41 8.85
N LYS A 150 16.60 -3.47 8.52
CA LYS A 150 16.11 -4.84 8.54
C LYS A 150 16.53 -5.54 9.81
N LEU A 151 15.57 -6.10 10.52
CA LEU A 151 15.75 -6.91 11.72
C LEU A 151 15.29 -8.35 11.43
N LYS A 152 15.77 -9.30 12.22
CA LYS A 152 15.27 -10.68 12.20
C LYS A 152 14.66 -11.00 13.54
N THR A 153 13.63 -11.87 13.55
CA THR A 153 13.07 -12.38 14.80
C THR A 153 14.12 -13.14 15.61
N ARG A 154 14.09 -12.99 16.93
CA ARG A 154 15.04 -13.64 17.84
C ARG A 154 14.70 -15.12 18.07
N LEU A 155 13.41 -15.45 18.12
CA LEU A 155 12.89 -16.76 18.49
C LEU A 155 12.01 -17.41 17.41
N GLY A 156 11.87 -16.79 16.25
CA GLY A 156 10.98 -17.22 15.16
C GLY A 156 9.62 -16.53 15.17
N PRO A 157 8.73 -16.73 16.19
CA PRO A 157 7.48 -15.98 16.26
C PRO A 157 7.73 -14.51 16.62
N PRO A 158 6.81 -13.58 16.24
CA PRO A 158 6.97 -12.16 16.54
C PRO A 158 6.72 -11.90 18.03
N THR A 159 7.75 -11.48 18.74
CA THR A 159 7.66 -11.20 20.17
C THR A 159 7.44 -9.70 20.45
N PRO A 160 6.94 -9.33 21.64
CA PRO A 160 6.91 -7.94 22.10
C PRO A 160 8.26 -7.24 21.99
N ASP A 161 9.36 -7.93 22.33
CA ASP A 161 10.71 -7.39 22.26
C ASP A 161 11.15 -7.10 20.82
N ASP A 162 10.76 -7.94 19.87
CA ASP A 162 11.06 -7.72 18.44
C ASP A 162 10.33 -6.48 17.91
N LEU A 163 9.07 -6.24 18.34
CA LEU A 163 8.33 -5.05 17.97
C LEU A 163 8.89 -3.80 18.68
N ASP A 164 9.30 -3.89 19.92
CA ASP A 164 9.95 -2.80 20.65
C ASP A 164 11.28 -2.41 19.96
N GLU A 165 12.08 -3.39 19.51
CA GLU A 165 13.29 -3.12 18.75
C GLU A 165 12.99 -2.47 17.38
N LEU A 166 11.92 -2.91 16.71
CA LEU A 166 11.49 -2.30 15.45
C LEU A 166 11.09 -0.83 15.65
N ILE A 167 10.44 -0.50 16.79
CA ILE A 167 10.10 0.88 17.15
C ILE A 167 11.36 1.73 17.29
N THR A 168 12.45 1.20 17.85
CA THR A 168 13.70 1.96 17.98
C THR A 168 14.31 2.37 16.64
N LYS A 169 14.03 1.63 15.57
CA LYS A 169 14.48 1.95 14.22
C LYS A 169 13.70 3.11 13.59
N VAL A 170 12.41 3.26 13.93
CA VAL A 170 11.51 4.30 13.39
C VAL A 170 11.05 5.23 14.53
N TRP A 171 11.95 5.55 15.47
CA TRP A 171 11.61 6.16 16.76
C TRP A 171 11.01 7.56 16.71
N LYS A 172 11.30 8.34 15.65
CA LYS A 172 10.91 9.76 15.57
C LYS A 172 9.39 9.99 15.62
N GLU A 173 8.62 9.20 14.93
CA GLU A 173 7.14 9.22 14.94
C GLU A 173 6.58 8.00 14.22
N PRO A 174 6.65 6.80 14.78
CA PRO A 174 6.11 5.60 14.14
C PRO A 174 4.60 5.72 13.94
N GLY A 175 4.12 5.49 12.72
CA GLY A 175 2.72 5.64 12.38
C GLY A 175 1.91 4.36 12.63
N PHE A 176 2.28 3.26 11.97
CA PHE A 176 1.60 1.98 12.11
C PHE A 176 2.49 0.80 11.70
N PHE A 177 2.16 -0.36 12.24
CA PHE A 177 2.68 -1.64 11.76
C PHE A 177 1.78 -2.16 10.65
N LEU A 178 2.36 -2.70 9.59
CA LEU A 178 1.67 -3.42 8.53
C LEU A 178 2.07 -4.90 8.58
N LEU A 179 1.09 -5.78 8.78
CA LEU A 179 1.30 -7.21 9.01
C LEU A 179 0.29 -8.06 8.23
N HIS A 180 0.70 -9.27 7.87
CA HIS A 180 -0.28 -10.27 7.45
C HIS A 180 -1.20 -10.66 8.62
N PRO A 181 -2.52 -10.90 8.41
CA PRO A 181 -3.45 -11.29 9.48
C PRO A 181 -2.97 -12.46 10.34
N LEU A 182 -2.30 -13.46 9.74
CA LEU A 182 -1.69 -14.57 10.49
C LEU A 182 -0.53 -14.13 11.40
N ALA A 183 0.22 -13.08 11.02
CA ALA A 183 1.28 -12.53 11.87
C ALA A 183 0.71 -11.77 13.06
N ILE A 184 -0.43 -11.06 12.89
CA ILE A 184 -1.16 -10.45 13.99
C ILE A 184 -1.62 -11.51 15.00
N ALA A 185 -2.17 -12.64 14.50
CA ALA A 185 -2.57 -13.75 15.35
C ALA A 185 -1.37 -14.40 16.07
N ALA A 186 -0.21 -14.53 15.39
CA ALA A 186 1.01 -15.04 15.98
C ALA A 186 1.53 -14.13 17.10
N PHE A 187 1.53 -12.82 16.88
CA PHE A 187 1.87 -11.83 17.89
C PHE A 187 0.93 -11.88 19.10
N GLY A 188 -0.39 -11.97 18.86
CA GLY A 188 -1.38 -12.12 19.92
C GLY A 188 -1.14 -13.37 20.79
N ARG A 189 -0.75 -14.52 20.19
CA ARG A 189 -0.38 -15.73 20.92
C ARG A 189 0.85 -15.53 21.80
N GLU A 190 1.86 -14.83 21.28
CA GLU A 190 3.07 -14.52 22.07
C GLU A 190 2.78 -13.57 23.22
N CYS A 191 1.93 -12.57 23.02
CA CYS A 191 1.46 -11.69 24.09
C CYS A 191 0.68 -12.47 25.17
N THR A 192 -0.23 -13.35 24.78
CA THR A 192 -1.01 -14.21 25.69
C THR A 192 -0.09 -15.13 26.49
N ARG A 193 0.90 -15.75 25.85
CA ARG A 193 1.89 -16.63 26.50
C ARG A 193 2.68 -15.89 27.60
N ARG A 194 2.95 -14.60 27.40
CA ARG A 194 3.68 -13.75 28.34
C ARG A 194 2.78 -13.02 29.35
N GLY A 195 1.46 -13.20 29.26
CA GLY A 195 0.50 -12.51 30.14
C GLY A 195 0.42 -10.99 29.91
N VAL A 196 0.75 -10.52 28.72
CA VAL A 196 0.73 -9.09 28.35
C VAL A 196 -0.31 -8.89 27.25
N PRO A 197 -1.61 -8.73 27.55
CA PRO A 197 -2.63 -8.52 26.52
C PRO A 197 -2.41 -7.15 25.84
N PRO A 198 -2.34 -7.13 24.49
CA PRO A 198 -2.18 -5.87 23.76
C PRO A 198 -3.48 -5.07 23.82
N PRO A 199 -3.42 -3.74 24.02
CA PRO A 199 -4.60 -2.88 23.92
C PRO A 199 -5.13 -2.79 22.49
N THR A 200 -6.37 -2.28 22.36
CA THR A 200 -7.01 -2.06 21.06
C THR A 200 -7.37 -0.58 20.87
N VAL A 201 -7.41 -0.16 19.62
CA VAL A 201 -7.85 1.18 19.20
C VAL A 201 -8.90 1.05 18.12
N SER A 202 -9.87 1.97 18.10
CA SER A 202 -10.86 2.08 17.03
C SER A 202 -10.40 3.09 15.99
N LEU A 203 -10.15 2.63 14.76
CA LEU A 203 -9.78 3.45 13.62
C LEU A 203 -10.67 3.08 12.43
N PHE A 204 -11.18 4.08 11.70
CA PHE A 204 -12.04 3.88 10.53
C PHE A 204 -13.25 2.94 10.78
N GLY A 205 -13.79 2.95 11.99
CA GLY A 205 -14.90 2.07 12.38
C GLY A 205 -14.53 0.60 12.66
N SER A 206 -13.26 0.26 12.62
CA SER A 206 -12.73 -1.08 12.91
C SER A 206 -11.84 -1.08 14.16
N GLN A 207 -11.80 -2.20 14.87
CA GLN A 207 -10.93 -2.40 16.04
C GLN A 207 -9.59 -3.00 15.60
N PHE A 208 -8.51 -2.34 15.99
CA PHE A 208 -7.15 -2.82 15.73
C PHE A 208 -6.40 -3.06 17.04
N ILE A 209 -5.65 -4.14 17.09
CA ILE A 209 -4.67 -4.37 18.15
C ILE A 209 -3.59 -3.30 18.03
N THR A 210 -3.09 -2.80 19.16
CA THR A 210 -1.98 -1.86 19.20
C THR A 210 -0.82 -2.41 20.02
N TRP A 211 0.39 -2.00 19.67
CA TRP A 211 1.56 -2.20 20.48
C TRP A 211 2.23 -0.85 20.78
N ARG A 212 2.43 -0.54 22.07
CA ARG A 212 2.91 0.78 22.51
C ARG A 212 2.12 1.97 21.93
N GLY A 213 0.81 1.81 21.69
CA GLY A 213 -0.03 2.84 21.09
C GLY A 213 -0.02 2.86 19.55
N ILE A 214 0.85 2.08 18.91
CA ILE A 214 0.96 2.00 17.44
C ILE A 214 0.05 0.88 16.93
N PRO A 215 -0.89 1.15 16.00
CA PRO A 215 -1.82 0.16 15.50
C PRO A 215 -1.16 -0.89 14.60
N LEU A 216 -1.63 -2.14 14.71
CA LEU A 216 -1.26 -3.26 13.85
C LEU A 216 -2.31 -3.39 12.75
N ILE A 217 -1.95 -3.02 11.55
CA ILE A 217 -2.83 -2.94 10.39
C ILE A 217 -2.70 -4.21 9.55
N PRO A 218 -3.80 -4.94 9.31
CA PRO A 218 -3.76 -6.16 8.51
C PRO A 218 -3.68 -5.85 7.01
N SER A 219 -2.80 -6.55 6.30
CA SER A 219 -2.80 -6.64 4.84
C SER A 219 -2.45 -8.07 4.40
N ASP A 220 -3.29 -8.65 3.55
CA ASP A 220 -3.09 -9.98 2.96
C ASP A 220 -2.09 -9.96 1.79
N LYS A 221 -1.59 -8.77 1.41
CA LYS A 221 -0.62 -8.59 0.34
C LYS A 221 0.82 -8.85 0.78
N LEU A 222 1.07 -8.96 2.09
CA LEU A 222 2.37 -9.37 2.59
C LEU A 222 2.62 -10.85 2.29
N PRO A 223 3.76 -11.20 1.65
CA PRO A 223 4.01 -12.56 1.22
C PRO A 223 4.23 -13.50 2.40
N ILE A 224 3.73 -14.74 2.24
CA ILE A 224 4.04 -15.86 3.13
C ILE A 224 4.89 -16.84 2.35
N VAL A 225 6.10 -17.09 2.81
CA VAL A 225 7.03 -18.06 2.23
C VAL A 225 7.50 -18.99 3.34
N ASN A 226 7.34 -20.32 3.13
CA ASN A 226 7.74 -21.32 4.12
C ASN A 226 7.17 -21.06 5.54
N ASN A 227 5.89 -20.71 5.62
CA ASN A 227 5.20 -20.36 6.88
C ASN A 227 5.81 -19.17 7.64
N LYS A 228 6.55 -18.31 6.93
CA LYS A 228 7.13 -17.07 7.43
C LYS A 228 6.59 -15.87 6.65
N SER A 229 6.44 -14.75 7.33
CA SER A 229 6.06 -13.47 6.74
C SER A 229 7.00 -12.37 7.23
N LYS A 230 6.67 -11.12 6.91
CA LYS A 230 7.40 -9.92 7.34
C LYS A 230 6.45 -8.97 8.07
N ILE A 231 6.99 -8.16 8.97
CA ILE A 231 6.29 -7.05 9.62
C ILE A 231 6.98 -5.77 9.22
N ILE A 232 6.22 -4.80 8.76
CA ILE A 232 6.72 -3.48 8.36
C ILE A 232 6.25 -2.46 9.38
N LEU A 233 7.14 -1.62 9.88
CA LEU A 233 6.80 -0.42 10.64
C LEU A 233 7.14 0.80 9.80
N LEU A 234 6.20 1.74 9.66
CA LEU A 234 6.43 2.96 8.88
C LEU A 234 5.93 4.22 9.58
N ARG A 235 6.64 5.31 9.26
CA ARG A 235 6.22 6.68 9.47
C ARG A 235 5.70 7.22 8.14
N THR A 236 4.57 7.92 8.13
CA THR A 236 3.96 8.46 6.90
C THR A 236 3.89 9.98 6.93
N GLY A 237 3.88 10.58 5.75
CA GLY A 237 3.69 12.00 5.55
C GLY A 237 4.98 12.75 5.19
N GLU A 238 4.84 13.75 4.32
CA GLU A 238 5.96 14.55 3.81
C GLU A 238 6.56 15.42 4.92
N SER A 239 5.71 16.09 5.72
CA SER A 239 6.15 16.92 6.85
C SER A 239 6.92 16.16 7.92
N ARG A 240 6.68 14.86 8.04
CA ARG A 240 7.36 13.96 8.98
C ARG A 240 8.55 13.25 8.33
N GLN A 241 8.88 13.58 7.09
CA GLN A 241 9.91 12.90 6.32
C GLN A 241 9.68 11.37 6.28
N GLY A 242 8.41 10.99 6.16
CA GLY A 242 7.97 9.60 6.19
C GLY A 242 7.90 8.97 4.80
N VAL A 243 7.10 7.92 4.72
CA VAL A 243 6.71 7.29 3.48
C VAL A 243 5.52 8.04 2.90
N VAL A 244 5.54 8.34 1.60
CA VAL A 244 4.44 9.01 0.88
C VAL A 244 4.04 8.22 -0.34
N GLY A 245 2.75 8.21 -0.64
CA GLY A 245 2.22 7.72 -1.92
C GLY A 245 2.32 8.82 -2.97
N LEU A 246 2.65 8.47 -4.20
CA LEU A 246 2.74 9.39 -5.33
C LEU A 246 1.65 9.05 -6.34
N PHE A 247 1.02 10.06 -6.93
CA PHE A 247 0.02 9.87 -7.99
C PHE A 247 0.11 10.95 -9.06
N GLN A 248 -0.34 10.65 -10.28
CA GLN A 248 -0.45 11.60 -11.37
C GLN A 248 -1.83 12.27 -11.33
N PRO A 249 -1.91 13.60 -11.14
CA PRO A 249 -3.18 14.34 -11.25
C PRO A 249 -3.49 14.73 -12.69
N GLY A 250 -4.75 15.14 -12.94
CA GLY A 250 -5.16 15.74 -14.21
C GLY A 250 -5.23 14.80 -15.39
N LEU A 251 -5.46 13.50 -15.16
CA LEU A 251 -5.55 12.49 -16.21
C LEU A 251 -6.85 12.63 -17.03
N PRO A 252 -6.81 12.46 -18.36
CA PRO A 252 -8.03 12.39 -19.16
C PRO A 252 -8.93 11.25 -18.68
N GLY A 253 -10.22 11.54 -18.41
CA GLY A 253 -11.17 10.55 -17.88
C GLY A 253 -10.89 10.12 -16.45
N GLU A 254 -10.30 11.01 -15.64
CA GLU A 254 -10.00 10.76 -14.22
C GLU A 254 -11.28 10.50 -13.42
N GLN A 255 -11.31 9.39 -12.68
CA GLN A 255 -12.42 8.96 -11.81
C GLN A 255 -12.09 9.19 -10.32
N SER A 256 -10.83 9.07 -9.97
CA SER A 256 -10.26 9.37 -8.65
C SER A 256 -8.77 9.69 -8.83
N PRO A 257 -8.10 10.30 -7.85
CA PRO A 257 -6.70 10.69 -7.98
C PRO A 257 -5.82 9.56 -8.52
N GLY A 258 -5.19 9.82 -9.67
CA GLY A 258 -4.34 8.86 -10.38
C GLY A 258 -5.05 7.74 -11.14
N LEU A 259 -6.38 7.61 -11.05
CA LEU A 259 -7.17 6.59 -11.75
C LEU A 259 -7.92 7.20 -12.94
N SER A 260 -7.64 6.70 -14.12
CA SER A 260 -8.24 7.13 -15.40
C SER A 260 -9.01 5.98 -16.08
N VAL A 261 -10.18 6.30 -16.61
CA VAL A 261 -10.97 5.39 -17.45
C VAL A 261 -11.20 6.07 -18.79
N ARG A 262 -10.62 5.53 -19.86
CA ARG A 262 -10.74 6.10 -21.21
C ARG A 262 -11.40 5.12 -22.17
N PHE A 263 -12.40 5.60 -22.88
CA PHE A 263 -12.99 4.86 -24.00
C PHE A 263 -12.01 4.80 -25.18
N MET A 264 -11.73 3.60 -25.67
CA MET A 264 -10.79 3.37 -26.78
C MET A 264 -11.46 3.21 -28.14
N GLY A 265 -12.73 2.86 -28.16
CA GLY A 265 -13.48 2.63 -29.39
C GLY A 265 -14.34 1.37 -29.36
N ILE A 266 -15.06 1.16 -30.46
CA ILE A 266 -15.88 -0.04 -30.69
C ILE A 266 -15.32 -0.75 -31.92
N ASN A 267 -15.05 -2.04 -31.79
CA ASN A 267 -14.53 -2.85 -32.89
C ASN A 267 -15.67 -3.38 -33.78
N ASN A 268 -15.30 -4.08 -34.90
CA ASN A 268 -16.21 -4.64 -35.88
C ASN A 268 -17.14 -5.76 -35.34
N LYS A 269 -16.91 -6.19 -34.11
CA LYS A 269 -17.73 -7.18 -33.38
C LYS A 269 -18.68 -6.55 -32.38
N ALA A 270 -18.88 -5.23 -32.44
CA ALA A 270 -19.63 -4.44 -31.48
C ALA A 270 -19.14 -4.60 -30.02
N ILE A 271 -17.82 -4.70 -29.82
CA ILE A 271 -17.17 -4.74 -28.51
C ILE A 271 -16.60 -3.34 -28.21
N ALA A 272 -17.04 -2.74 -27.13
CA ALA A 272 -16.49 -1.50 -26.61
C ALA A 272 -15.27 -1.80 -25.73
N SER A 273 -14.16 -1.11 -25.98
CA SER A 273 -12.92 -1.25 -25.23
C SER A 273 -12.68 0.00 -24.38
N TYR A 274 -12.34 -0.20 -23.10
CA TYR A 274 -12.01 0.84 -22.15
C TYR A 274 -10.60 0.59 -21.58
N LEU A 275 -9.73 1.57 -21.65
CA LEU A 275 -8.46 1.54 -20.96
C LEU A 275 -8.68 2.06 -19.54
N VAL A 276 -8.40 1.21 -18.55
CA VAL A 276 -8.40 1.58 -17.12
C VAL A 276 -6.97 1.60 -16.67
N SER A 277 -6.50 2.77 -16.22
CA SER A 277 -5.12 3.02 -15.82
C SER A 277 -5.07 3.65 -14.45
N LEU A 278 -4.17 3.16 -13.60
CA LEU A 278 -3.87 3.74 -12.30
C LEU A 278 -2.38 4.08 -12.25
N TYR A 279 -2.06 5.36 -12.09
CA TYR A 279 -0.69 5.85 -11.98
C TYR A 279 -0.36 6.11 -10.53
N CYS A 280 0.52 5.30 -9.98
CA CYS A 280 0.95 5.42 -8.59
C CYS A 280 2.37 4.91 -8.39
N SER A 281 3.00 5.38 -7.34
CA SER A 281 4.28 4.90 -6.85
C SER A 281 4.38 5.20 -5.35
N LEU A 282 5.54 4.93 -4.77
CA LEU A 282 5.82 5.18 -3.38
C LEU A 282 7.22 5.78 -3.24
N ALA A 283 7.37 6.76 -2.35
CA ALA A 283 8.66 7.33 -2.00
C ALA A 283 8.93 7.21 -0.50
N VAL A 284 10.14 6.76 -0.17
CA VAL A 284 10.67 6.74 1.20
C VAL A 284 11.61 7.94 1.32
N LEU A 285 11.19 8.97 2.06
CA LEU A 285 11.90 10.25 2.10
C LEU A 285 13.23 10.17 2.86
N VAL A 286 13.24 9.41 3.96
CA VAL A 286 14.47 9.12 4.72
C VAL A 286 14.53 7.64 5.08
N ASP A 287 15.72 7.12 5.25
CA ASP A 287 15.93 5.70 5.44
C ASP A 287 15.33 5.18 6.75
N ASP A 288 15.26 6.01 7.80
CA ASP A 288 14.65 5.69 9.11
C ASP A 288 13.11 5.84 9.14
N ALA A 289 12.49 6.12 8.00
CA ALA A 289 11.03 6.19 7.90
C ALA A 289 10.35 4.82 7.85
N ILE A 290 11.11 3.78 7.57
CA ILE A 290 10.61 2.41 7.40
C ILE A 290 11.60 1.41 8.00
N ALA A 291 11.08 0.40 8.69
CA ALA A 291 11.86 -0.76 9.14
C ALA A 291 11.07 -2.05 8.96
N VAL A 292 11.77 -3.15 8.78
CA VAL A 292 11.17 -4.46 8.52
C VAL A 292 11.73 -5.51 9.46
N LEU A 293 10.84 -6.27 10.08
CA LEU A 293 11.15 -7.51 10.79
C LEU A 293 10.96 -8.68 9.83
N GLU A 294 12.03 -9.40 9.55
CA GLU A 294 12.06 -10.56 8.66
C GLU A 294 11.96 -11.88 9.45
N ASP A 295 11.71 -12.97 8.73
CA ASP A 295 11.66 -14.33 9.26
C ASP A 295 10.57 -14.58 10.32
N VAL A 296 9.47 -13.83 10.29
CA VAL A 296 8.35 -13.93 11.24
C VAL A 296 7.60 -15.24 11.06
N GLU A 297 7.75 -16.19 11.97
CA GLU A 297 7.09 -17.49 11.96
C GLU A 297 5.62 -17.39 12.38
N LEU A 298 4.74 -18.03 11.59
CA LEU A 298 3.28 -17.91 11.74
C LEU A 298 2.67 -19.12 12.48
N GLY A 299 3.34 -20.25 12.50
CA GLY A 299 2.80 -21.54 12.91
C GLY A 299 3.07 -21.97 14.35
N ASN A 300 3.62 -21.11 15.19
CA ASN A 300 3.89 -21.44 16.60
C ASN A 300 2.63 -21.37 17.45
N TYR A 301 2.01 -22.53 17.69
CA TYR A 301 0.87 -22.69 18.58
C TYR A 301 1.32 -23.14 19.96
N HIS A 302 0.59 -22.75 20.99
CA HIS A 302 0.79 -23.24 22.35
C HIS A 302 0.05 -24.55 22.54
N GLU A 303 0.78 -25.60 22.97
CA GLU A 303 0.16 -26.84 23.39
C GLU A 303 -0.37 -26.66 24.82
N TYR A 304 -1.68 -26.54 24.96
CA TYR A 304 -2.33 -26.59 26.27
C TYR A 304 -2.33 -28.03 26.76
N LYS A 305 -1.62 -28.31 27.84
CA LYS A 305 -1.78 -29.58 28.55
C LYS A 305 -3.08 -29.47 29.36
N TYR A 306 -4.06 -30.25 28.97
CA TYR A 306 -5.30 -30.42 29.71
C TYR A 306 -5.08 -31.40 30.86
#